data_88960a4b0154a651af30b5aa94f79ee2
#
_entry.id   88960a4b0154a651af30b5aa94f79ee2
#
_cell.length_a   1.000
_cell.length_b   1.000
_cell.length_c   1.000
_cell.angle_alpha   90.00
_cell.angle_beta   90.00
_cell.angle_gamma   90.00
#
_symmetry.space_group_name_H-M   'P 1'
#
loop_
_entity.id
_entity.type
_entity.pdbx_description
1 polymer ?
#
loop_
_entity_poly.entity_id
_entity_poly.type
_entity_poly.pdbx_seq_one_letter_code
_entity_poly.pdbx_strand_id
1 'polypeptide(L)'
;MSQPLIAFFALEAIVQLIAMSFLQIGMEKERDELHQKLAAQTDELTGAANRRSILQRADTLLASCRDRHVAAAVLLLDLDHFKSINDSFGHDIGDNVLKATAVTLSGVLRKGDLFGRVGGEEFACCLPNTSPPEAAAVAERIRNAISKLCLMYSGVAIRVTVSVGIASTERAGYDFQELMKAADAALYEAKARGRDRVEDETAQPRHAVFRERLAS
;
A
#
# COMPACT_ATOMS: atom_id res chain seq x y z
N MET A 1 -22.30 46.32 45.78
CA MET A 1 -22.83 45.24 44.85
C MET A 1 -23.58 44.27 45.77
N SER A 2 -24.84 43.97 45.45
CA SER A 2 -25.63 43.03 46.26
C SER A 2 -25.13 41.60 46.10
N GLN A 3 -25.06 40.83 47.19
CA GLN A 3 -24.61 39.41 47.17
C GLN A 3 -25.24 38.53 46.05
N PRO A 4 -26.53 38.67 45.67
CA PRO A 4 -27.13 37.91 44.61
C PRO A 4 -26.56 38.20 43.22
N LEU A 5 -26.05 39.39 42.97
CA LEU A 5 -25.45 39.79 41.71
C LEU A 5 -24.08 39.10 41.50
N ILE A 6 -23.29 39.01 42.57
CA ILE A 6 -21.99 38.30 42.56
C ILE A 6 -22.20 36.80 42.31
N ALA A 7 -23.21 36.22 42.98
CA ALA A 7 -23.55 34.81 42.79
C ALA A 7 -24.01 34.49 41.34
N PHE A 8 -24.77 35.39 40.70
CA PHE A 8 -25.19 35.27 39.31
C PHE A 8 -23.99 35.27 38.34
N PHE A 9 -23.08 36.24 38.49
CA PHE A 9 -21.88 36.28 37.61
C PHE A 9 -20.94 35.13 37.88
N ALA A 10 -20.82 34.64 39.11
CA ALA A 10 -20.03 33.45 39.42
C ALA A 10 -20.61 32.18 38.76
N LEU A 11 -21.95 32.02 38.80
CA LEU A 11 -22.62 30.88 38.14
C LEU A 11 -22.44 30.93 36.63
N GLU A 12 -22.61 32.10 36.00
CA GLU A 12 -22.39 32.30 34.58
C GLU A 12 -20.96 31.97 34.16
N ALA A 13 -19.96 32.43 34.93
CA ALA A 13 -18.56 32.09 34.68
C ALA A 13 -18.28 30.58 34.78
N ILE A 14 -18.88 29.89 35.75
CA ILE A 14 -18.75 28.44 35.90
C ILE A 14 -19.36 27.71 34.69
N VAL A 15 -20.55 28.12 34.26
CA VAL A 15 -21.22 27.54 33.09
C VAL A 15 -20.37 27.71 31.82
N GLN A 16 -19.81 28.91 31.60
CA GLN A 16 -18.92 29.18 30.47
C GLN A 16 -17.63 28.33 30.54
N LEU A 17 -17.04 28.20 31.74
CA LEU A 17 -15.85 27.39 31.94
C LEU A 17 -16.11 25.92 31.64
N ILE A 18 -17.25 25.39 32.07
CA ILE A 18 -17.68 24.03 31.78
C ILE A 18 -17.91 23.85 30.26
N ALA A 19 -18.62 24.80 29.63
CA ALA A 19 -18.86 24.74 28.16
C ALA A 19 -17.55 24.77 27.37
N MET A 20 -16.58 25.63 27.74
CA MET A 20 -15.26 25.69 27.13
C MET A 20 -14.50 24.38 27.32
N SER A 21 -14.54 23.77 28.50
CA SER A 21 -13.90 22.50 28.79
C SER A 21 -14.48 21.35 27.93
N PHE A 22 -15.79 21.29 27.76
CA PHE A 22 -16.43 20.33 26.88
C PHE A 22 -16.05 20.53 25.41
N LEU A 23 -15.96 21.79 24.97
CA LEU A 23 -15.54 22.11 23.61
C LEU A 23 -14.08 21.68 23.35
N GLN A 24 -13.17 21.94 24.31
CA GLN A 24 -11.77 21.50 24.22
C GLN A 24 -11.65 19.97 24.15
N ILE A 25 -12.33 19.26 25.04
CA ILE A 25 -12.33 17.77 25.03
C ILE A 25 -12.85 17.23 23.68
N GLY A 26 -13.92 17.85 23.14
CA GLY A 26 -14.45 17.49 21.82
C GLY A 26 -13.43 17.67 20.70
N MET A 27 -12.74 18.81 20.67
CA MET A 27 -11.71 19.12 19.68
C MET A 27 -10.48 18.21 19.79
N GLU A 28 -10.04 17.90 21.01
CA GLU A 28 -8.94 16.96 21.25
C GLU A 28 -9.29 15.54 20.74
N LYS A 29 -10.50 15.08 21.04
CA LYS A 29 -10.98 13.77 20.57
C LYS A 29 -11.04 13.69 19.04
N GLU A 30 -11.58 14.70 18.36
CA GLU A 30 -11.60 14.75 16.88
C GLU A 30 -10.18 14.77 16.30
N ARG A 31 -9.27 15.50 16.93
CA ARG A 31 -7.88 15.56 16.53
C ARG A 31 -7.18 14.20 16.68
N ASP A 32 -7.39 13.53 17.80
CA ASP A 32 -6.83 12.20 18.04
C ASP A 32 -7.41 11.15 17.08
N GLU A 33 -8.71 11.19 16.81
CA GLU A 33 -9.34 10.33 15.80
C GLU A 33 -8.79 10.59 14.39
N LEU A 34 -8.54 11.85 14.02
CA LEU A 34 -7.94 12.20 12.76
C LEU A 34 -6.48 11.71 12.66
N HIS A 35 -5.69 11.89 13.74
CA HIS A 35 -4.32 11.39 13.82
C HIS A 35 -4.27 9.85 13.73
N GLN A 36 -5.16 9.15 14.43
CA GLN A 36 -5.29 7.70 14.33
C GLN A 36 -5.71 7.24 12.93
N LYS A 37 -6.63 7.95 12.27
CA LYS A 37 -7.03 7.66 10.88
C LYS A 37 -5.89 7.89 9.89
N LEU A 38 -5.08 8.93 10.07
CA LEU A 38 -3.93 9.23 9.23
C LEU A 38 -2.79 8.21 9.48
N ALA A 39 -2.47 7.91 10.72
CA ALA A 39 -1.52 6.84 11.08
C ALA A 39 -1.97 5.46 10.57
N ALA A 40 -3.30 5.21 10.52
CA ALA A 40 -3.87 3.98 9.98
C ALA A 40 -3.87 3.88 8.44
N GLN A 41 -3.27 4.81 7.69
CA GLN A 41 -3.23 4.79 6.22
C GLN A 41 -1.89 4.35 5.64
N THR A 42 -0.83 4.41 6.41
CA THR A 42 0.51 4.04 5.99
C THR A 42 1.02 2.82 6.75
N ASP A 43 1.91 2.08 6.13
CA ASP A 43 2.71 1.04 6.76
C ASP A 43 3.85 1.71 7.54
N GLU A 44 3.94 1.47 8.84
CA GLU A 44 4.87 2.15 9.75
C GLU A 44 6.33 1.88 9.39
N LEU A 45 6.63 0.70 8.83
CA LEU A 45 7.98 0.33 8.46
C LEU A 45 8.46 1.03 7.20
N THR A 46 7.62 1.04 6.16
CA THR A 46 8.02 1.44 4.80
C THR A 46 7.54 2.83 4.40
N GLY A 47 6.57 3.40 5.13
CA GLY A 47 5.91 4.66 4.78
C GLY A 47 4.99 4.57 3.55
N ALA A 48 4.92 3.41 2.89
CA ALA A 48 3.97 3.15 1.80
C ALA A 48 2.52 3.13 2.31
N ALA A 49 1.54 3.21 1.42
CA ALA A 49 0.17 2.94 1.82
C ALA A 49 0.06 1.53 2.42
N ASN A 50 -0.66 1.40 3.53
CA ASN A 50 -0.93 0.08 4.06
C ASN A 50 -2.04 -0.62 3.24
N ARG A 51 -2.25 -1.92 3.49
CA ARG A 51 -3.23 -2.75 2.79
C ARG A 51 -4.62 -2.12 2.72
N ARG A 52 -5.11 -1.58 3.85
CA ARG A 52 -6.45 -0.96 3.90
C ARG A 52 -6.52 0.29 3.02
N SER A 53 -5.50 1.11 3.11
CA SER A 53 -5.44 2.38 2.38
C SER A 53 -5.32 2.16 0.87
N ILE A 54 -4.48 1.22 0.41
CA ILE A 54 -4.34 0.98 -1.03
C ILE A 54 -5.62 0.40 -1.62
N LEU A 55 -6.32 -0.51 -0.93
CA LEU A 55 -7.62 -1.05 -1.35
C LEU A 55 -8.62 0.09 -1.59
N GLN A 56 -8.85 0.95 -0.58
CA GLN A 56 -9.83 2.02 -0.68
C GLN A 56 -9.50 3.05 -1.78
N ARG A 57 -8.22 3.41 -1.90
CA ARG A 57 -7.76 4.41 -2.89
C ARG A 57 -7.77 3.86 -4.30
N ALA A 58 -7.43 2.58 -4.48
CA ALA A 58 -7.46 1.93 -5.78
C ALA A 58 -8.88 1.79 -6.31
N ASP A 59 -9.86 1.41 -5.47
CA ASP A 59 -11.26 1.36 -5.87
C ASP A 59 -11.75 2.72 -6.40
N THR A 60 -11.44 3.80 -5.69
CA THR A 60 -11.80 5.16 -6.13
C THR A 60 -11.12 5.52 -7.45
N LEU A 61 -9.85 5.17 -7.60
CA LEU A 61 -9.07 5.45 -8.80
C LEU A 61 -9.60 4.69 -10.02
N LEU A 62 -9.89 3.39 -9.85
CA LEU A 62 -10.43 2.53 -10.90
C LEU A 62 -11.84 2.94 -11.31
N ALA A 63 -12.69 3.38 -10.36
CA ALA A 63 -14.00 3.95 -10.68
C ALA A 63 -13.86 5.19 -11.58
N SER A 64 -12.92 6.09 -11.27
CA SER A 64 -12.62 7.24 -12.13
C SER A 64 -12.09 6.83 -13.52
N CYS A 65 -11.26 5.79 -13.60
CA CYS A 65 -10.78 5.25 -14.87
C CYS A 65 -11.94 4.67 -15.71
N ARG A 66 -12.83 3.92 -15.08
CA ARG A 66 -14.03 3.37 -15.72
C ARG A 66 -14.93 4.47 -16.29
N ASP A 67 -15.22 5.51 -15.50
CA ASP A 67 -16.11 6.59 -15.91
C ASP A 67 -15.52 7.42 -17.08
N ARG A 68 -14.20 7.46 -17.18
CA ARG A 68 -13.45 8.10 -18.25
C ARG A 68 -13.12 7.17 -19.43
N HIS A 69 -13.49 5.89 -19.34
CA HIS A 69 -13.17 4.85 -20.34
C HIS A 69 -11.66 4.74 -20.65
N VAL A 70 -10.83 4.84 -19.63
CA VAL A 70 -9.37 4.73 -19.78
C VAL A 70 -8.86 3.45 -19.12
N ALA A 71 -7.89 2.79 -19.75
CA ALA A 71 -7.27 1.59 -19.23
C ALA A 71 -6.53 1.87 -17.90
N ALA A 72 -6.49 0.87 -17.04
CA ALA A 72 -5.65 0.86 -15.86
C ALA A 72 -5.07 -0.55 -15.65
N ALA A 73 -4.03 -0.65 -14.85
CA ALA A 73 -3.41 -1.93 -14.50
C ALA A 73 -3.10 -2.01 -13.01
N VAL A 74 -3.08 -3.24 -12.51
CA VAL A 74 -2.63 -3.57 -11.14
C VAL A 74 -1.41 -4.47 -11.26
N LEU A 75 -0.38 -4.15 -10.48
CA LEU A 75 0.80 -4.97 -10.31
C LEU A 75 0.78 -5.54 -8.90
N LEU A 76 1.07 -6.82 -8.74
CA LEU A 76 1.37 -7.44 -7.47
C LEU A 76 2.82 -7.92 -7.49
N LEU A 77 3.57 -7.50 -6.50
CA LEU A 77 5.00 -7.72 -6.37
C LEU A 77 5.29 -8.52 -5.11
N ASP A 78 6.26 -9.43 -5.18
CA ASP A 78 6.73 -10.20 -4.02
C ASP A 78 8.26 -10.34 -4.10
N LEU A 79 8.94 -10.00 -3.00
CA LEU A 79 10.40 -10.08 -2.91
C LEU A 79 10.85 -11.54 -2.87
N ASP A 80 11.64 -11.92 -3.86
CA ASP A 80 12.11 -13.29 -4.01
C ASP A 80 13.03 -13.68 -2.84
N HIS A 81 12.76 -14.84 -2.27
CA HIS A 81 13.58 -15.42 -1.19
C HIS A 81 13.72 -14.52 0.05
N PHE A 82 12.77 -13.63 0.32
CA PHE A 82 12.84 -12.69 1.45
C PHE A 82 13.00 -13.39 2.80
N LYS A 83 12.31 -14.53 2.99
CA LYS A 83 12.51 -15.36 4.19
C LYS A 83 13.98 -15.78 4.35
N SER A 84 14.66 -16.16 3.29
CA SER A 84 16.07 -16.54 3.31
C SER A 84 16.99 -15.39 3.75
N ILE A 85 16.62 -14.15 3.36
CA ILE A 85 17.32 -12.94 3.82
C ILE A 85 17.15 -12.77 5.32
N ASN A 86 15.93 -12.87 5.84
CA ASN A 86 15.66 -12.80 7.27
C ASN A 86 16.38 -13.90 8.06
N ASP A 87 16.34 -15.14 7.57
CA ASP A 87 16.97 -16.28 8.22
C ASP A 87 18.50 -16.16 8.25
N SER A 88 19.11 -15.53 7.23
CA SER A 88 20.56 -15.41 7.10
C SER A 88 21.14 -14.15 7.76
N PHE A 89 20.41 -13.03 7.74
CA PHE A 89 20.92 -11.71 8.14
C PHE A 89 20.12 -11.06 9.27
N GLY A 90 19.03 -11.68 9.71
CA GLY A 90 18.13 -11.15 10.74
C GLY A 90 17.06 -10.22 10.22
N HIS A 91 16.02 -10.03 11.04
CA HIS A 91 14.84 -9.22 10.69
C HIS A 91 15.16 -7.74 10.44
N ASP A 92 16.13 -7.17 11.16
CA ASP A 92 16.53 -5.77 10.97
C ASP A 92 17.03 -5.49 9.54
N ILE A 93 17.70 -6.49 8.94
CA ILE A 93 18.17 -6.39 7.56
C ILE A 93 17.02 -6.59 6.58
N GLY A 94 16.12 -7.53 6.86
CA GLY A 94 14.86 -7.67 6.09
C GLY A 94 14.05 -6.37 6.08
N ASP A 95 13.95 -5.70 7.22
CA ASP A 95 13.28 -4.40 7.34
C ASP A 95 13.95 -3.31 6.47
N ASN A 96 15.28 -3.30 6.41
CA ASN A 96 16.01 -2.39 5.53
C ASN A 96 15.79 -2.70 4.05
N VAL A 97 15.67 -3.99 3.68
CA VAL A 97 15.29 -4.41 2.32
C VAL A 97 13.89 -3.90 1.97
N LEU A 98 12.91 -4.03 2.86
CA LEU A 98 11.55 -3.55 2.66
C LEU A 98 11.50 -2.03 2.49
N LYS A 99 12.23 -1.28 3.33
CA LYS A 99 12.36 0.18 3.22
C LYS A 99 12.98 0.61 1.88
N ALA A 100 14.08 -0.03 1.50
CA ALA A 100 14.76 0.25 0.24
C ALA A 100 13.86 -0.05 -0.97
N THR A 101 13.09 -1.14 -0.91
CA THR A 101 12.09 -1.49 -1.92
C THR A 101 11.03 -0.41 -2.06
N ALA A 102 10.45 0.05 -0.96
CA ALA A 102 9.43 1.11 -0.98
C ALA A 102 9.97 2.43 -1.55
N VAL A 103 11.20 2.82 -1.20
CA VAL A 103 11.89 4.00 -1.77
C VAL A 103 12.08 3.83 -3.27
N THR A 104 12.50 2.64 -3.71
CA THR A 104 12.69 2.32 -5.14
C THR A 104 11.37 2.42 -5.90
N LEU A 105 10.29 1.83 -5.38
CA LEU A 105 8.95 1.93 -5.97
C LEU A 105 8.51 3.38 -6.10
N SER A 106 8.67 4.19 -5.05
CA SER A 106 8.35 5.62 -5.07
C SER A 106 9.13 6.39 -6.14
N GLY A 107 10.38 6.02 -6.40
CA GLY A 107 11.24 6.66 -7.41
C GLY A 107 10.92 6.24 -8.85
N VAL A 108 10.38 5.03 -9.05
CA VAL A 108 10.05 4.49 -10.38
C VAL A 108 8.64 4.89 -10.82
N LEU A 109 7.69 4.96 -9.89
CA LEU A 109 6.29 5.28 -10.14
C LEU A 109 6.10 6.78 -10.37
N ARG A 110 5.13 7.14 -11.23
CA ARG A 110 4.81 8.54 -11.52
C ARG A 110 3.81 9.10 -10.50
N LYS A 111 3.74 10.41 -10.44
CA LYS A 111 2.70 11.10 -9.66
C LYS A 111 1.32 10.70 -10.18
N GLY A 112 0.51 10.09 -9.34
CA GLY A 112 -0.82 9.58 -9.69
C GLY A 112 -0.90 8.06 -9.69
N ASP A 113 0.21 7.34 -9.80
CA ASP A 113 0.26 5.91 -9.49
C ASP A 113 0.10 5.72 -7.98
N LEU A 114 -0.57 4.64 -7.59
CA LEU A 114 -0.67 4.24 -6.19
C LEU A 114 0.21 3.03 -5.94
N PHE A 115 0.84 2.97 -4.77
CA PHE A 115 1.45 1.75 -4.29
C PHE A 115 1.27 1.62 -2.78
N GLY A 116 1.32 0.37 -2.30
CA GLY A 116 1.20 0.07 -0.88
C GLY A 116 1.76 -1.31 -0.57
N ARG A 117 2.04 -1.53 0.71
CA ARG A 117 2.42 -2.83 1.24
C ARG A 117 1.16 -3.60 1.62
N VAL A 118 0.96 -4.78 1.02
CA VAL A 118 -0.25 -5.59 1.18
C VAL A 118 -0.04 -6.86 1.99
N GLY A 119 1.21 -7.25 2.19
CA GLY A 119 1.63 -8.41 2.96
C GLY A 119 3.01 -8.22 3.58
N GLY A 120 3.61 -9.27 4.11
CA GLY A 120 4.94 -9.24 4.73
C GLY A 120 6.01 -8.69 3.80
N GLU A 121 6.14 -9.31 2.62
CA GLU A 121 7.10 -8.94 1.56
C GLU A 121 6.41 -8.54 0.25
N GLU A 122 5.07 -8.33 0.31
CA GLU A 122 4.24 -8.09 -0.86
C GLU A 122 3.87 -6.61 -0.98
N PHE A 123 3.99 -6.09 -2.19
CA PHE A 123 3.57 -4.74 -2.56
C PHE A 123 2.57 -4.79 -3.72
N ALA A 124 1.60 -3.88 -3.71
CA ALA A 124 0.68 -3.70 -4.83
C ALA A 124 0.85 -2.30 -5.41
N CYS A 125 0.69 -2.19 -6.74
CA CYS A 125 0.62 -0.91 -7.43
C CYS A 125 -0.66 -0.84 -8.25
N CYS A 126 -1.29 0.35 -8.31
CA CYS A 126 -2.41 0.62 -9.21
C CYS A 126 -2.02 1.78 -10.13
N LEU A 127 -2.03 1.53 -11.43
CA LEU A 127 -1.55 2.40 -12.50
C LEU A 127 -2.72 2.90 -13.34
N PRO A 128 -3.25 4.11 -13.10
CA PRO A 128 -4.31 4.67 -13.93
C PRO A 128 -3.77 5.09 -15.30
N ASN A 129 -4.62 5.21 -16.31
CA ASN A 129 -4.23 5.59 -17.68
C ASN A 129 -3.02 4.80 -18.18
N THR A 130 -3.06 3.48 -18.07
CA THR A 130 -1.94 2.61 -18.38
C THR A 130 -2.47 1.40 -19.14
N SER A 131 -2.06 1.25 -20.37
CA SER A 131 -2.37 0.10 -21.22
C SER A 131 -1.55 -1.13 -20.79
N PRO A 132 -1.92 -2.36 -21.19
CA PRO A 132 -1.16 -3.56 -20.84
C PRO A 132 0.32 -3.51 -21.23
N PRO A 133 0.73 -3.05 -22.44
CA PRO A 133 2.15 -2.91 -22.77
C PRO A 133 2.90 -1.90 -21.91
N GLU A 134 2.24 -0.78 -21.55
CA GLU A 134 2.83 0.21 -20.64
C GLU A 134 2.99 -0.34 -19.23
N ALA A 135 2.00 -1.11 -18.75
CA ALA A 135 2.08 -1.78 -17.45
C ALA A 135 3.25 -2.76 -17.40
N ALA A 136 3.45 -3.57 -18.45
CA ALA A 136 4.59 -4.46 -18.58
C ALA A 136 5.92 -3.69 -18.55
N ALA A 137 6.01 -2.57 -19.26
CA ALA A 137 7.20 -1.71 -19.25
C ALA A 137 7.48 -1.11 -17.85
N VAL A 138 6.43 -0.70 -17.11
CA VAL A 138 6.57 -0.23 -15.72
C VAL A 138 7.03 -1.35 -14.81
N ALA A 139 6.42 -2.54 -14.91
CA ALA A 139 6.78 -3.71 -14.11
C ALA A 139 8.25 -4.12 -14.33
N GLU A 140 8.71 -4.18 -15.57
CA GLU A 140 10.12 -4.46 -15.90
C GLU A 140 11.07 -3.39 -15.38
N ARG A 141 10.67 -2.11 -15.42
CA ARG A 141 11.45 -1.02 -14.85
C ARG A 141 11.58 -1.15 -13.34
N ILE A 142 10.51 -1.54 -12.65
CA ILE A 142 10.52 -1.82 -11.21
C ILE A 142 11.45 -3.00 -10.92
N ARG A 143 11.27 -4.14 -11.60
CA ARG A 143 12.09 -5.34 -11.44
C ARG A 143 13.58 -5.02 -11.60
N ASN A 144 13.92 -4.32 -12.68
CA ASN A 144 15.30 -3.92 -12.96
C ASN A 144 15.87 -2.91 -11.94
N ALA A 145 15.03 -2.03 -11.37
CA ALA A 145 15.47 -1.10 -10.33
C ALA A 145 15.74 -1.82 -9.01
N ILE A 146 14.86 -2.76 -8.62
CA ILE A 146 15.04 -3.57 -7.41
C ILE A 146 16.26 -4.52 -7.54
N SER A 147 16.46 -5.17 -8.70
CA SER A 147 17.62 -6.05 -8.90
C SER A 147 18.97 -5.32 -8.85
N LYS A 148 18.98 -4.00 -8.99
CA LYS A 148 20.17 -3.14 -8.83
C LYS A 148 20.38 -2.67 -7.39
N LEU A 149 19.43 -2.94 -6.49
CA LEU A 149 19.64 -2.65 -5.07
C LEU A 149 20.81 -3.47 -4.57
N CYS A 150 21.80 -2.80 -4.01
CA CYS A 150 22.95 -3.42 -3.39
C CYS A 150 23.04 -2.92 -1.95
N LEU A 151 22.48 -3.71 -1.03
CA LEU A 151 22.56 -3.43 0.40
C LEU A 151 23.81 -4.12 0.95
N MET A 152 24.67 -3.35 1.62
CA MET A 152 25.90 -3.89 2.23
C MET A 152 25.67 -4.17 3.73
N TYR A 153 25.94 -5.38 4.16
CA TYR A 153 25.91 -5.75 5.57
C TYR A 153 27.16 -6.55 5.94
N SER A 154 27.93 -6.06 6.92
CA SER A 154 29.19 -6.69 7.37
C SER A 154 30.13 -7.07 6.22
N GLY A 155 30.20 -6.25 5.18
CA GLY A 155 31.05 -6.49 4.00
C GLY A 155 30.46 -7.47 2.97
N VAL A 156 29.23 -7.98 3.19
CA VAL A 156 28.53 -8.86 2.26
C VAL A 156 27.47 -8.06 1.50
N ALA A 157 27.46 -8.21 0.17
CA ALA A 157 26.43 -7.60 -0.67
C ALA A 157 25.17 -8.46 -0.70
N ILE A 158 24.03 -7.90 -0.25
CA ILE A 158 22.73 -8.53 -0.30
C ILE A 158 22.06 -8.12 -1.61
N ARG A 159 21.78 -9.07 -2.47
CA ARG A 159 21.03 -8.89 -3.71
C ARG A 159 19.58 -9.27 -3.49
N VAL A 160 18.69 -8.44 -4.01
CA VAL A 160 17.24 -8.61 -3.91
C VAL A 160 16.67 -8.68 -5.33
N THR A 161 15.80 -9.63 -5.59
CA THR A 161 14.99 -9.68 -6.82
C THR A 161 13.52 -9.67 -6.47
N VAL A 162 12.68 -9.44 -7.45
CA VAL A 162 11.23 -9.38 -7.29
C VAL A 162 10.53 -10.10 -8.44
N SER A 163 9.55 -10.90 -8.09
CA SER A 163 8.58 -11.44 -9.05
C SER A 163 7.38 -10.50 -9.13
N VAL A 164 6.86 -10.27 -10.33
CA VAL A 164 5.75 -9.34 -10.57
C VAL A 164 4.68 -10.02 -11.41
N GLY A 165 3.44 -9.96 -10.91
CA GLY A 165 2.23 -10.31 -11.66
C GLY A 165 1.49 -9.07 -12.09
N ILE A 166 0.97 -9.04 -13.32
CA ILE A 166 0.20 -7.93 -13.91
C ILE A 166 -1.22 -8.38 -14.21
N ALA A 167 -2.17 -7.49 -13.89
CA ALA A 167 -3.55 -7.59 -14.38
C ALA A 167 -4.00 -6.26 -14.97
N SER A 168 -4.84 -6.29 -16.01
CA SER A 168 -5.33 -5.10 -16.69
C SER A 168 -6.85 -5.00 -16.66
N THR A 169 -7.36 -3.77 -16.66
CA THR A 169 -8.80 -3.52 -16.73
C THR A 169 -9.45 -3.96 -18.03
N GLU A 170 -8.67 -4.15 -19.09
CA GLU A 170 -9.16 -4.63 -20.38
C GLU A 170 -9.63 -6.09 -20.32
N ARG A 171 -9.06 -6.88 -19.40
CA ARG A 171 -9.37 -8.30 -19.24
C ARG A 171 -10.16 -8.61 -17.97
N ALA A 172 -9.78 -8.03 -16.83
CA ALA A 172 -10.38 -8.32 -15.52
C ALA A 172 -11.44 -7.29 -15.09
N GLY A 173 -11.68 -6.24 -15.89
CA GLY A 173 -12.61 -5.16 -15.52
C GLY A 173 -12.03 -4.22 -14.46
N TYR A 174 -12.88 -3.33 -13.92
CA TYR A 174 -12.44 -2.25 -13.01
C TYR A 174 -12.66 -2.57 -11.52
N ASP A 175 -12.85 -3.82 -11.16
CA ASP A 175 -12.90 -4.26 -9.77
C ASP A 175 -11.50 -4.55 -9.26
N PHE A 176 -11.08 -3.84 -8.20
CA PHE A 176 -9.72 -3.98 -7.69
C PHE A 176 -9.45 -5.38 -7.13
N GLN A 177 -10.44 -6.02 -6.53
CA GLN A 177 -10.26 -7.36 -5.98
C GLN A 177 -10.08 -8.41 -7.09
N GLU A 178 -10.83 -8.29 -8.19
CA GLU A 178 -10.67 -9.18 -9.34
C GLU A 178 -9.31 -8.94 -10.04
N LEU A 179 -8.89 -7.68 -10.17
CA LEU A 179 -7.55 -7.35 -10.66
C LEU A 179 -6.44 -7.92 -9.76
N MET A 180 -6.59 -7.83 -8.44
CA MET A 180 -5.64 -8.42 -7.50
C MET A 180 -5.57 -9.93 -7.61
N LYS A 181 -6.71 -10.63 -7.79
CA LYS A 181 -6.74 -12.09 -8.01
C LYS A 181 -6.03 -12.48 -9.30
N ALA A 182 -6.27 -11.74 -10.39
CA ALA A 182 -5.62 -11.98 -11.67
C ALA A 182 -4.11 -11.72 -11.60
N ALA A 183 -3.69 -10.65 -10.93
CA ALA A 183 -2.28 -10.33 -10.68
C ALA A 183 -1.60 -11.39 -9.78
N ASP A 184 -2.30 -11.94 -8.77
CA ASP A 184 -1.78 -13.02 -7.92
C ASP A 184 -1.55 -14.31 -8.72
N ALA A 185 -2.47 -14.67 -9.62
CA ALA A 185 -2.29 -15.81 -10.51
C ALA A 185 -1.07 -15.63 -11.43
N ALA A 186 -0.88 -14.43 -11.98
CA ALA A 186 0.29 -14.10 -12.79
C ALA A 186 1.59 -14.13 -11.96
N LEU A 187 1.56 -13.60 -10.73
CA LEU A 187 2.69 -13.65 -9.79
C LEU A 187 3.08 -15.09 -9.43
N TYR A 188 2.09 -15.95 -9.25
CA TYR A 188 2.34 -17.38 -9.00
C TYR A 188 3.10 -18.01 -10.20
N GLU A 189 2.69 -17.73 -11.45
CA GLU A 189 3.41 -18.18 -12.65
C GLU A 189 4.83 -17.61 -12.70
N ALA A 190 5.02 -16.33 -12.34
CA ALA A 190 6.35 -15.72 -12.28
C ALA A 190 7.27 -16.49 -11.31
N LYS A 191 6.75 -16.82 -10.11
CA LYS A 191 7.49 -17.60 -9.11
C LYS A 191 7.77 -19.04 -9.59
N ALA A 192 6.79 -19.70 -10.22
CA ALA A 192 6.91 -21.07 -10.73
C ALA A 192 7.92 -21.20 -11.88
N ARG A 193 8.04 -20.15 -12.72
CA ARG A 193 8.97 -20.11 -13.86
C ARG A 193 10.39 -19.66 -13.49
N GLY A 194 10.73 -19.53 -12.23
CA GLY A 194 12.10 -19.28 -11.76
C GLY A 194 12.35 -17.91 -11.18
N ARG A 195 11.30 -17.16 -10.85
CA ARG A 195 11.38 -15.84 -10.18
C ARG A 195 12.10 -14.77 -11.00
N ASP A 196 12.37 -13.59 -10.39
CA ASP A 196 13.04 -12.43 -11.02
C ASP A 196 12.48 -12.13 -12.42
N ARG A 197 11.14 -12.05 -12.51
CA ARG A 197 10.45 -11.82 -13.78
C ARG A 197 9.10 -11.17 -13.61
N VAL A 198 8.61 -10.71 -14.74
CA VAL A 198 7.26 -10.19 -14.90
C VAL A 198 6.43 -11.21 -15.69
N GLU A 199 5.24 -11.52 -15.24
CA GLU A 199 4.24 -12.28 -15.97
C GLU A 199 2.92 -11.49 -15.97
N ASP A 200 2.20 -11.58 -17.10
CA ASP A 200 0.87 -10.98 -17.21
C ASP A 200 -0.23 -12.04 -17.02
N GLU A 201 -1.44 -11.59 -16.76
CA GLU A 201 -2.59 -12.47 -16.68
C GLU A 201 -2.78 -13.23 -17.99
N THR A 202 -2.66 -14.55 -17.94
CA THR A 202 -3.03 -15.40 -19.07
C THR A 202 -4.55 -15.58 -19.11
N ALA A 203 -5.14 -15.70 -20.29
CA ALA A 203 -6.59 -15.77 -20.51
C ALA A 203 -7.32 -16.96 -19.86
N GLN A 204 -6.66 -17.74 -19.02
CA GLN A 204 -7.27 -18.85 -18.27
C GLN A 204 -6.94 -18.73 -16.78
N PRO A 205 -7.95 -18.52 -15.91
CA PRO A 205 -7.77 -18.63 -14.47
C PRO A 205 -7.57 -20.11 -14.09
N ARG A 206 -6.33 -20.51 -13.82
CA ARG A 206 -6.07 -21.76 -13.11
C ARG A 206 -6.04 -21.49 -11.61
N HIS A 207 -7.14 -21.87 -10.95
CA HIS A 207 -7.35 -22.04 -9.51
C HIS A 207 -6.68 -21.04 -8.54
N ALA A 208 -7.50 -20.11 -8.06
CA ALA A 208 -7.20 -19.14 -7.01
C ALA A 208 -6.78 -19.80 -5.69
N VAL A 209 -5.56 -19.57 -5.26
CA VAL A 209 -5.05 -19.88 -3.90
C VAL A 209 -5.31 -18.71 -2.93
N PHE A 210 -6.00 -17.67 -3.40
CA PHE A 210 -6.22 -16.42 -2.65
C PHE A 210 -7.16 -16.54 -1.43
N ARG A 211 -7.86 -17.67 -1.26
CA ARG A 211 -8.93 -17.78 -0.22
C ARG A 211 -8.43 -17.86 1.23
N GLU A 212 -7.20 -18.25 1.51
CA GLU A 212 -6.74 -18.47 2.89
C GLU A 212 -5.93 -17.32 3.50
N ARG A 213 -5.38 -16.41 2.70
CA ARG A 213 -4.53 -15.31 3.19
C ARG A 213 -5.28 -14.01 3.50
N LEU A 214 -6.57 -13.90 3.15
CA LEU A 214 -7.39 -12.72 3.43
C LEU A 214 -8.10 -12.79 4.79
N ALA A 215 -8.07 -13.93 5.47
CA ALA A 215 -8.80 -14.18 6.72
C ALA A 215 -7.91 -14.24 7.99
N SER A 216 -6.59 -14.02 7.86
CA SER A 216 -5.65 -14.00 9.00
C SER A 216 -5.08 -12.61 9.30
#